data_5b04596e00d4e5f087fd2645efdf4c30
#
_entry.id   5b04596e00d4e5f087fd2645efdf4c30
#
_cell.length_a   1.000
_cell.length_b   1.000
_cell.length_c   1.000
_cell.angle_alpha   90.00
_cell.angle_beta   90.00
_cell.angle_gamma   90.00
#
_symmetry.space_group_name_H-M   'P 1'
#
loop_
_entity.id
_entity.type
_entity.pdbx_description
1 polymer ?
#
loop_
_entity_poly.entity_id
_entity_poly.type
_entity_poly.pdbx_seq_one_letter_code
_entity_poly.pdbx_strand_id
1 'polypeptide(L)'
;MKVTVRKKDDHAPLAIHTEFIKLQDALKYANIVYSGGEAKQMILDGMVTVNGEVCTMRGKKLRPGDKFQFEGYKFVITEYAAP
;
A
#
# COMPACT_ATOMS: atom_id res chain seq x y z
N MET A 1 -5.76 29.45 -11.74
CA MET A 1 -5.02 28.27 -11.38
C MET A 1 -5.92 27.06 -11.28
N LYS A 2 -5.40 25.97 -11.64
CA LYS A 2 -6.19 24.79 -11.74
C LYS A 2 -5.91 23.86 -10.58
N VAL A 3 -6.93 23.55 -9.87
CA VAL A 3 -6.79 22.61 -8.75
C VAL A 3 -6.99 21.19 -9.26
N THR A 4 -6.07 20.34 -8.95
CA THR A 4 -6.23 18.95 -9.30
C THR A 4 -7.18 18.30 -8.31
N VAL A 5 -8.30 17.87 -8.82
CA VAL A 5 -9.29 17.21 -7.97
C VAL A 5 -9.03 15.71 -8.00
N ARG A 6 -8.74 15.16 -6.85
CA ARG A 6 -8.52 13.73 -6.78
C ARG A 6 -9.85 13.02 -6.64
N LYS A 7 -9.99 11.97 -7.39
CA LYS A 7 -11.19 11.15 -7.28
C LYS A 7 -11.13 10.35 -6.00
N LYS A 8 -12.31 9.93 -5.55
CA LYS A 8 -12.37 9.19 -4.30
C LYS A 8 -11.55 7.91 -4.33
N ASP A 9 -11.44 7.31 -5.50
CA ASP A 9 -10.73 6.06 -5.63
C ASP A 9 -9.31 6.23 -6.17
N ASP A 10 -8.82 7.47 -6.21
CA ASP A 10 -7.44 7.69 -6.62
C ASP A 10 -6.48 7.07 -5.63
N HIS A 11 -5.50 6.36 -6.15
CA HIS A 11 -4.47 5.73 -5.35
C HIS A 11 -3.11 6.23 -5.78
N ALA A 12 -2.26 6.53 -4.81
CA ALA A 12 -0.89 6.93 -5.10
C ALA A 12 -0.11 5.72 -5.59
N PRO A 13 0.69 5.87 -6.64
CA PRO A 13 1.46 4.74 -7.13
C PRO A 13 2.63 4.43 -6.20
N LEU A 14 2.88 3.15 -6.01
CA LEU A 14 4.01 2.67 -5.24
C LEU A 14 4.75 1.69 -6.13
N ALA A 15 5.80 2.19 -6.77
CA ALA A 15 6.52 1.40 -7.76
C ALA A 15 7.48 0.42 -7.10
N ILE A 16 7.47 -0.82 -7.56
CA ILE A 16 8.37 -1.83 -7.02
C ILE A 16 9.20 -2.40 -8.17
N HIS A 17 10.40 -2.89 -7.80
CA HIS A 17 11.32 -3.47 -8.77
C HIS A 17 11.24 -4.99 -8.79
N THR A 18 10.48 -5.56 -7.89
CA THR A 18 10.41 -7.00 -7.72
C THR A 18 9.06 -7.50 -8.20
N GLU A 19 8.91 -8.81 -8.24
CA GLU A 19 7.67 -9.43 -8.66
C GLU A 19 6.51 -9.08 -7.74
N PHE A 20 6.81 -8.92 -6.47
CA PHE A 20 5.81 -8.60 -5.47
C PHE A 20 6.48 -7.92 -4.30
N ILE A 21 5.67 -7.33 -3.43
CA ILE A 21 6.14 -6.79 -2.16
C ILE A 21 5.18 -7.29 -1.08
N LYS A 22 5.72 -7.61 0.08
CA LYS A 22 4.86 -8.04 1.18
C LYS A 22 4.16 -6.84 1.79
N LEU A 23 2.95 -7.05 2.28
CA LEU A 23 2.16 -5.95 2.82
C LEU A 23 2.91 -5.17 3.89
N GLN A 24 3.58 -5.87 4.82
CA GLN A 24 4.32 -5.18 5.87
C GLN A 24 5.43 -4.29 5.30
N ASP A 25 6.06 -4.75 4.23
CA ASP A 25 7.13 -3.97 3.61
C ASP A 25 6.56 -2.81 2.81
N ALA A 26 5.38 -2.98 2.24
CA ALA A 26 4.74 -1.91 1.50
C ALA A 26 4.39 -0.74 2.43
N LEU A 27 3.95 -1.04 3.64
CA LEU A 27 3.65 0.01 4.61
C LEU A 27 4.90 0.80 4.98
N LYS A 28 6.03 0.13 5.11
CA LYS A 28 7.29 0.83 5.38
C LYS A 28 7.74 1.63 4.17
N TYR A 29 7.63 1.04 3.01
CA TYR A 29 8.04 1.68 1.78
C TYR A 29 7.21 2.94 1.51
N ALA A 30 5.95 2.93 1.89
CA ALA A 30 5.07 4.08 1.72
C ALA A 30 5.21 5.09 2.86
N ASN A 31 6.15 4.87 3.78
CA ASN A 31 6.40 5.75 4.92
C ASN A 31 5.22 5.88 5.87
N ILE A 32 4.35 4.91 5.89
CA ILE A 32 3.25 4.89 6.84
C ILE A 32 3.74 4.49 8.22
N VAL A 33 4.71 3.58 8.24
CA VAL A 33 5.31 3.11 9.48
C VAL A 33 6.82 3.16 9.36
N TYR A 34 7.51 3.12 10.50
CA TYR A 34 8.97 3.19 10.52
C TYR A 34 9.62 1.85 10.79
N SER A 35 8.87 0.89 11.27
CA SER A 35 9.45 -0.40 11.64
C SER A 35 8.50 -1.53 11.28
N GLY A 36 9.08 -2.74 11.22
CA GLY A 36 8.28 -3.92 10.97
C GLY A 36 7.31 -4.21 12.09
N GLY A 37 7.67 -3.85 13.32
CA GLY A 37 6.78 -4.04 14.47
C GLY A 37 5.52 -3.21 14.36
N GLU A 38 5.66 -1.96 13.93
CA GLU A 38 4.50 -1.10 13.72
C GLU A 38 3.62 -1.65 12.60
N ALA A 39 4.23 -2.08 11.51
CA ALA A 39 3.49 -2.63 10.39
C ALA A 39 2.71 -3.86 10.84
N LYS A 40 3.37 -4.74 11.57
CA LYS A 40 2.73 -5.95 12.06
C LYS A 40 1.51 -5.61 12.91
N GLN A 41 1.66 -4.66 13.83
CA GLN A 41 0.58 -4.31 14.73
C GLN A 41 -0.61 -3.73 13.98
N MET A 42 -0.35 -2.82 13.05
CA MET A 42 -1.41 -2.23 12.25
C MET A 42 -2.19 -3.28 11.48
N ILE A 43 -1.46 -4.20 10.88
CA ILE A 43 -2.09 -5.23 10.07
C ILE A 43 -2.92 -6.16 10.95
N LEU A 44 -2.37 -6.57 12.08
CA LEU A 44 -3.08 -7.45 12.99
C LEU A 44 -4.32 -6.78 13.58
N ASP A 45 -4.28 -5.48 13.75
CA ASP A 45 -5.41 -4.72 14.29
C ASP A 45 -6.51 -4.50 13.26
N GLY A 46 -6.33 -4.96 12.03
CA GLY A 46 -7.34 -4.81 11.00
C GLY A 46 -7.43 -3.42 10.42
N MET A 47 -6.37 -2.64 10.54
CA MET A 47 -6.36 -1.25 10.08
C MET A 47 -6.05 -1.11 8.60
N VAL A 48 -5.64 -2.18 7.95
CA VAL A 48 -5.20 -2.15 6.56
C VAL A 48 -6.14 -2.99 5.70
N THR A 49 -6.52 -2.43 4.56
CA THR A 49 -7.31 -3.20 3.59
C THR A 49 -6.48 -3.43 2.33
N VAL A 50 -6.73 -4.56 1.69
CA VAL A 50 -6.11 -4.90 0.42
C VAL A 50 -7.24 -5.21 -0.55
N ASN A 51 -7.26 -4.47 -1.65
CA ASN A 51 -8.30 -4.63 -2.66
C ASN A 51 -9.70 -4.54 -2.07
N GLY A 52 -9.86 -3.66 -1.06
CA GLY A 52 -11.15 -3.40 -0.47
C GLY A 52 -11.52 -4.27 0.72
N GLU A 53 -10.67 -5.22 1.10
CA GLU A 53 -10.97 -6.12 2.20
C GLU A 53 -9.91 -6.03 3.29
N VAL A 54 -10.34 -6.09 4.52
CA VAL A 54 -9.39 -6.08 5.64
C VAL A 54 -8.45 -7.27 5.51
N CYS A 55 -7.16 -7.00 5.62
CA CYS A 55 -6.14 -8.02 5.52
C CYS A 55 -5.31 -8.02 6.79
N THR A 56 -5.28 -9.15 7.49
CA THR A 56 -4.49 -9.29 8.69
C THR A 56 -3.23 -10.12 8.47
N MET A 57 -2.91 -10.41 7.22
CA MET A 57 -1.74 -11.21 6.87
C MET A 57 -0.59 -10.28 6.50
N ARG A 58 0.35 -10.10 7.41
CA ARG A 58 1.47 -9.20 7.15
C ARG A 58 2.35 -9.66 6.00
N GLY A 59 2.34 -10.94 5.71
CA GLY A 59 3.11 -11.49 4.60
C GLY A 59 2.36 -11.57 3.29
N LYS A 60 1.19 -10.95 3.22
CA LYS A 60 0.42 -10.94 1.98
C LYS A 60 1.26 -10.36 0.84
N LYS A 61 1.35 -11.09 -0.25
CA LYS A 61 2.11 -10.64 -1.42
C LYS A 61 1.25 -9.72 -2.26
N LEU A 62 1.76 -8.52 -2.51
CA LEU A 62 1.10 -7.54 -3.35
C LEU A 62 1.87 -7.43 -4.66
N ARG A 63 1.15 -7.53 -5.75
CA ARG A 63 1.73 -7.45 -7.09
C ARG A 63 1.22 -6.20 -7.80
N PRO A 64 1.86 -5.80 -8.88
CA PRO A 64 1.36 -4.64 -9.63
C PRO A 64 -0.12 -4.79 -9.94
N GLY A 65 -0.87 -3.75 -9.65
CA GLY A 65 -2.32 -3.76 -9.77
C GLY A 65 -3.05 -3.93 -8.46
N ASP A 66 -2.38 -4.45 -7.45
CA ASP A 66 -3.01 -4.59 -6.13
C ASP A 66 -3.03 -3.25 -5.43
N LYS A 67 -4.08 -3.03 -4.65
CA LYS A 67 -4.28 -1.77 -3.93
C LYS A 67 -4.38 -2.04 -2.46
N PHE A 68 -3.82 -1.12 -1.67
CA PHE A 68 -4.00 -1.20 -0.23
C PHE A 68 -4.25 0.18 0.32
N GLN A 69 -4.91 0.23 1.48
CA GLN A 69 -5.14 1.52 2.10
C GLN A 69 -5.17 1.40 3.61
N PHE A 70 -4.85 2.51 4.23
CA PHE A 70 -4.79 2.65 5.66
C PHE A 70 -5.30 4.05 6.01
N GLU A 71 -6.43 4.13 6.69
CA GLU A 71 -6.98 5.38 7.20
C GLU A 71 -7.10 6.51 6.16
N GLY A 72 -7.36 6.25 4.97
CA GLY A 72 -7.47 7.31 3.98
C GLY A 72 -6.24 7.44 3.10
N TYR A 73 -5.14 6.83 3.48
CA TYR A 73 -3.98 6.74 2.59
C TYR A 73 -4.22 5.57 1.66
N LYS A 74 -4.23 5.82 0.38
CA LYS A 74 -4.54 4.81 -0.62
C LYS A 74 -3.38 4.67 -1.58
N PHE A 75 -2.97 3.43 -1.81
CA PHE A 75 -1.83 3.14 -2.68
C PHE A 75 -2.17 2.02 -3.65
N VAL A 76 -1.55 2.08 -4.83
CA VAL A 76 -1.63 1.00 -5.80
C VAL A 76 -0.21 0.59 -6.15
N ILE A 77 0.03 -0.72 -6.16
CA ILE A 77 1.35 -1.24 -6.52
C ILE A 77 1.51 -1.12 -8.02
N THR A 78 2.65 -0.58 -8.43
CA THR A 78 2.97 -0.47 -9.85
C THR A 78 4.34 -1.05 -10.12
N GLU A 79 4.59 -1.36 -11.37
CA GLU A 79 5.92 -1.81 -11.78
C GLU A 79 6.80 -0.59 -11.99
N TYR A 80 8.02 -0.68 -11.49
CA TYR A 80 8.98 0.36 -11.77
C TYR A 80 9.36 0.26 -13.25
N ALA A 81 9.15 1.35 -13.96
CA ALA A 81 9.51 1.39 -15.37
C ALA A 81 10.84 2.11 -15.48
N ALA A 82 11.86 1.36 -15.89
CA ALA A 82 13.16 1.98 -16.12
C ALA A 82 13.07 2.94 -17.28
N PRO A 83 13.75 4.06 -17.20
CA PRO A 83 13.74 5.03 -18.29
C PRO A 83 14.42 4.51 -19.54
#